data_298eec57518b81772938840b58c0a9dc
#
_entry.id   298eec57518b81772938840b58c0a9dc
#
_cell.length_a   1.000
_cell.length_b   1.000
_cell.length_c   1.000
_cell.angle_alpha   90.00
_cell.angle_beta   90.00
_cell.angle_gamma   90.00
#
_symmetry.space_group_name_H-M   'P 1'
#
loop_
_entity.id
_entity.type
_entity.pdbx_description
1 polymer ?
#
loop_
_entity_poly.entity_id
_entity_poly.type
_entity_poly.pdbx_seq_one_letter_code
_entity_poly.pdbx_strand_id
1 'polypeptide(L)'
;MFRPTFAFVFALTTATFSFAQPQKSESPDKSFDVRSSAGDLHLGSDADARKAGLSLYPGARAHHDKENSDAVNIGVLTEAFGMKLVVARYDSDDAPDKIIDYYRQQLKKYGKVLECHTSEHGGGAHVDDDDKHSKELKCEGDNTGPVTELKVGTEDNQHVVAVEPNNGHSGATFDLIYVHTRGKQGDI
;
A
#
# COMPACT_ATOMS: atom_id res chain seq x y z
N MET A 1 -26.41 -9.62 -88.00
CA MET A 1 -27.18 -9.73 -86.79
C MET A 1 -26.26 -10.28 -85.71
N PHE A 2 -25.55 -9.39 -84.97
CA PHE A 2 -24.72 -9.79 -83.85
C PHE A 2 -25.22 -9.09 -82.59
N ARG A 3 -25.61 -9.86 -81.56
CA ARG A 3 -25.99 -9.36 -80.23
C ARG A 3 -24.74 -9.38 -79.35
N PRO A 4 -24.38 -8.31 -78.67
CA PRO A 4 -23.33 -8.39 -77.66
C PRO A 4 -24.00 -8.67 -76.28
N THR A 5 -23.46 -9.71 -75.65
CA THR A 5 -23.82 -10.11 -74.30
C THR A 5 -22.99 -9.26 -73.30
N PHE A 6 -23.69 -8.45 -72.50
CA PHE A 6 -23.02 -7.71 -71.38
C PHE A 6 -22.92 -8.63 -70.20
N ALA A 7 -21.71 -8.93 -69.76
CA ALA A 7 -21.46 -9.62 -68.49
C ALA A 7 -21.26 -8.55 -67.41
N PHE A 8 -22.17 -8.49 -66.43
CA PHE A 8 -22.04 -7.68 -65.23
C PHE A 8 -21.18 -8.44 -64.22
N VAL A 9 -19.97 -7.89 -63.94
CA VAL A 9 -19.11 -8.37 -62.85
C VAL A 9 -19.49 -7.58 -61.61
N PHE A 10 -20.14 -8.25 -60.62
CA PHE A 10 -20.39 -7.72 -59.29
C PHE A 10 -19.11 -7.88 -58.44
N ALA A 11 -18.41 -6.79 -58.19
CA ALA A 11 -17.31 -6.76 -57.22
C ALA A 11 -17.90 -6.61 -55.80
N LEU A 12 -17.89 -7.69 -55.00
CA LEU A 12 -18.17 -7.64 -53.57
C LEU A 12 -16.96 -7.06 -52.84
N THR A 13 -17.08 -5.81 -52.43
CA THR A 13 -16.11 -5.21 -51.49
C THR A 13 -16.51 -5.61 -50.04
N THR A 14 -15.80 -6.56 -49.46
CA THR A 14 -15.92 -6.89 -48.04
C THR A 14 -15.17 -5.84 -47.22
N ALA A 15 -15.91 -4.93 -46.58
CA ALA A 15 -15.36 -4.02 -45.58
C ALA A 15 -15.06 -4.79 -44.30
N THR A 16 -13.82 -5.05 -43.99
CA THR A 16 -13.37 -5.57 -42.71
C THR A 16 -13.39 -4.46 -41.68
N PHE A 17 -14.43 -4.44 -40.83
CA PHE A 17 -14.41 -3.60 -39.63
C PHE A 17 -13.43 -4.21 -38.62
N SER A 18 -12.23 -3.62 -38.54
CA SER A 18 -11.32 -3.89 -37.41
C SER A 18 -11.88 -3.19 -36.18
N PHE A 19 -12.54 -3.96 -35.31
CA PHE A 19 -12.79 -3.49 -33.95
C PHE A 19 -11.45 -3.43 -33.22
N ALA A 20 -10.90 -2.22 -33.06
CA ALA A 20 -9.86 -1.96 -32.10
C ALA A 20 -10.45 -2.19 -30.69
N GLN A 21 -10.17 -3.35 -30.11
CA GLN A 21 -10.40 -3.55 -28.67
C GLN A 21 -9.49 -2.59 -27.91
N PRO A 22 -10.05 -1.80 -26.96
CA PRO A 22 -9.19 -1.07 -26.03
C PRO A 22 -8.39 -2.11 -25.25
N GLN A 23 -7.08 -2.18 -25.48
CA GLN A 23 -6.16 -2.88 -24.60
C GLN A 23 -6.20 -2.17 -23.25
N LYS A 24 -6.98 -2.72 -22.34
CA LYS A 24 -6.86 -2.45 -20.92
C LYS A 24 -5.46 -2.97 -20.54
N SER A 25 -4.53 -2.05 -20.30
CA SER A 25 -3.25 -2.39 -19.68
C SER A 25 -3.58 -2.83 -18.25
N GLU A 26 -3.81 -4.10 -18.07
CA GLU A 26 -3.79 -4.74 -16.76
C GLU A 26 -2.30 -4.78 -16.35
N SER A 27 -1.90 -3.83 -15.49
CA SER A 27 -0.86 -4.10 -14.53
C SER A 27 -1.34 -5.33 -13.76
N PRO A 28 -0.58 -6.40 -13.65
CA PRO A 28 -0.99 -7.53 -12.87
C PRO A 28 -0.94 -7.14 -11.38
N ASP A 29 -2.02 -6.58 -10.87
CA ASP A 29 -2.27 -6.55 -9.43
C ASP A 29 -2.32 -8.02 -8.99
N LYS A 30 -1.19 -8.49 -8.48
CA LYS A 30 -1.08 -9.84 -7.95
C LYS A 30 -1.82 -9.87 -6.62
N SER A 31 -3.12 -10.13 -6.65
CA SER A 31 -3.91 -10.37 -5.46
C SER A 31 -4.36 -11.83 -5.42
N PHE A 32 -4.41 -12.39 -4.22
CA PHE A 32 -4.89 -13.73 -3.93
C PHE A 32 -5.95 -13.64 -2.84
N ASP A 33 -7.16 -14.07 -3.16
CA ASP A 33 -8.30 -14.06 -2.25
C ASP A 33 -8.76 -15.50 -2.00
N VAL A 34 -8.89 -15.88 -0.72
CA VAL A 34 -9.53 -17.12 -0.29
C VAL A 34 -10.70 -16.78 0.61
N ARG A 35 -11.86 -17.33 0.28
CA ARG A 35 -13.05 -17.22 1.11
C ARG A 35 -13.54 -18.62 1.48
N SER A 36 -13.75 -18.84 2.77
CA SER A 36 -14.23 -20.11 3.31
C SER A 36 -15.21 -19.87 4.46
N SER A 37 -15.88 -20.93 4.89
CA SER A 37 -16.73 -20.88 6.09
C SER A 37 -15.93 -20.62 7.37
N ALA A 38 -14.62 -20.82 7.36
CA ALA A 38 -13.73 -20.56 8.50
C ALA A 38 -13.18 -19.14 8.52
N GLY A 39 -13.29 -18.39 7.41
CA GLY A 39 -12.82 -17.00 7.29
C GLY A 39 -12.33 -16.63 5.90
N ASP A 40 -11.95 -15.37 5.77
CA ASP A 40 -11.45 -14.76 4.55
C ASP A 40 -9.98 -14.38 4.69
N LEU A 41 -9.20 -14.64 3.62
CA LEU A 41 -7.81 -14.22 3.49
C LEU A 41 -7.66 -13.39 2.23
N HIS A 42 -7.08 -12.21 2.35
CA HIS A 42 -6.66 -11.36 1.23
C HIS A 42 -5.16 -11.13 1.28
N LEU A 43 -4.48 -11.37 0.17
CA LEU A 43 -3.07 -11.03 -0.03
C LEU A 43 -2.96 -10.27 -1.36
N GLY A 44 -2.39 -9.07 -1.36
CA GLY A 44 -2.25 -8.28 -2.56
C GLY A 44 -1.07 -7.31 -2.51
N SER A 45 -0.62 -6.90 -3.69
CA SER A 45 0.35 -5.82 -3.88
C SER A 45 -0.34 -4.48 -4.24
N ASP A 46 -1.64 -4.38 -4.01
CA ASP A 46 -2.48 -3.24 -4.37
C ASP A 46 -2.60 -2.19 -3.24
N ALA A 47 -1.61 -2.14 -2.33
CA ALA A 47 -1.55 -1.13 -1.29
C ALA A 47 -1.27 0.25 -1.87
N ASP A 48 -1.96 1.26 -1.37
CA ASP A 48 -1.75 2.67 -1.68
C ASP A 48 -2.00 3.56 -0.44
N ALA A 49 -1.63 4.84 -0.54
CA ALA A 49 -1.79 5.80 0.54
C ALA A 49 -3.25 5.88 1.06
N ARG A 50 -4.25 5.75 0.17
CA ARG A 50 -5.67 5.81 0.54
C ARG A 50 -6.09 4.60 1.36
N LYS A 51 -5.57 3.40 1.04
CA LYS A 51 -5.80 2.17 1.81
C LYS A 51 -5.17 2.24 3.19
N ALA A 52 -4.04 2.97 3.31
CA ALA A 52 -3.44 3.34 4.59
C ALA A 52 -4.18 4.48 5.30
N GLY A 53 -5.24 5.06 4.72
CA GLY A 53 -6.03 6.14 5.31
C GLY A 53 -5.38 7.52 5.21
N LEU A 54 -4.34 7.68 4.39
CA LEU A 54 -3.55 8.90 4.25
C LEU A 54 -3.64 9.45 2.82
N SER A 55 -3.36 10.75 2.65
CA SER A 55 -3.15 11.32 1.33
C SER A 55 -1.69 11.15 0.92
N LEU A 56 -1.45 10.90 -0.36
CA LEU A 56 -0.08 10.83 -0.87
C LEU A 56 0.61 12.20 -0.77
N TYR A 57 1.89 12.20 -0.39
CA TYR A 57 2.72 13.41 -0.39
C TYR A 57 2.83 13.97 -1.83
N PRO A 58 2.65 15.30 -2.03
CA PRO A 58 2.74 15.89 -3.36
C PRO A 58 4.08 15.61 -4.03
N GLY A 59 4.05 15.09 -5.26
CA GLY A 59 5.26 14.75 -6.02
C GLY A 59 5.91 13.41 -5.63
N ALA A 60 5.37 12.67 -4.67
CA ALA A 60 5.85 11.35 -4.38
C ALA A 60 5.54 10.36 -5.51
N ARG A 61 6.42 9.40 -5.69
CA ARG A 61 6.33 8.32 -6.67
C ARG A 61 6.32 6.98 -5.94
N ALA A 62 5.58 5.99 -6.45
CA ALA A 62 5.70 4.63 -5.93
C ALA A 62 7.17 4.19 -6.03
N HIS A 63 7.68 3.65 -4.94
CA HIS A 63 9.02 3.06 -4.93
C HIS A 63 9.02 1.81 -5.82
N HIS A 64 10.10 1.56 -6.54
CA HIS A 64 10.27 0.38 -7.38
C HIS A 64 11.60 -0.28 -7.11
N ASP A 65 11.59 -1.31 -6.29
CA ASP A 65 12.71 -2.21 -6.11
C ASP A 65 12.51 -3.48 -6.96
N LYS A 66 13.58 -3.94 -7.60
CA LYS A 66 13.52 -5.12 -8.46
C LYS A 66 13.40 -6.43 -7.67
N GLU A 67 13.73 -6.42 -6.40
CA GLU A 67 13.85 -7.61 -5.56
C GLU A 67 12.74 -7.74 -4.50
N ASN A 68 12.06 -6.65 -4.14
CA ASN A 68 11.07 -6.63 -3.07
C ASN A 68 9.70 -6.11 -3.54
N SER A 69 8.64 -6.53 -2.86
CA SER A 69 7.30 -5.96 -3.01
C SER A 69 7.26 -4.58 -2.37
N ASP A 70 7.07 -3.54 -3.20
CA ASP A 70 6.98 -2.14 -2.74
C ASP A 70 5.63 -1.80 -2.10
N ALA A 71 4.69 -2.73 -2.18
CA ALA A 71 3.35 -2.55 -1.64
C ALA A 71 2.78 -3.90 -1.16
N VAL A 72 2.21 -3.90 0.04
CA VAL A 72 1.60 -5.08 0.66
C VAL A 72 0.23 -4.71 1.23
N ASN A 73 -0.77 -5.51 0.89
CA ASN A 73 -2.11 -5.42 1.47
C ASN A 73 -2.53 -6.83 1.93
N ILE A 74 -2.59 -7.02 3.24
CA ILE A 74 -2.95 -8.30 3.85
C ILE A 74 -4.22 -8.10 4.66
N GLY A 75 -5.19 -8.97 4.47
CA GLY A 75 -6.39 -9.04 5.27
C GLY A 75 -6.67 -10.48 5.69
N VAL A 76 -6.86 -10.70 6.97
CA VAL A 76 -7.33 -11.97 7.54
C VAL A 76 -8.57 -11.68 8.36
N LEU A 77 -9.64 -12.44 8.12
CA LEU A 77 -10.89 -12.28 8.85
C LEU A 77 -11.46 -13.64 9.19
N THR A 78 -11.61 -13.91 10.48
CA THR A 78 -12.31 -15.06 11.03
C THR A 78 -13.41 -14.60 12.00
N GLU A 79 -14.20 -15.51 12.56
CA GLU A 79 -15.17 -15.16 13.62
C GLU A 79 -14.49 -14.60 14.88
N ALA A 80 -13.36 -15.18 15.27
CA ALA A 80 -12.66 -14.84 16.51
C ALA A 80 -11.59 -13.75 16.34
N PHE A 81 -10.98 -13.64 15.15
CA PHE A 81 -9.83 -12.77 14.89
C PHE A 81 -9.96 -12.05 13.56
N GLY A 82 -9.45 -10.84 13.48
CA GLY A 82 -9.29 -10.09 12.24
C GLY A 82 -8.00 -9.28 12.26
N MET A 83 -7.30 -9.27 11.13
CA MET A 83 -6.11 -8.45 10.90
C MET A 83 -6.18 -7.79 9.54
N LYS A 84 -5.80 -6.52 9.48
CA LYS A 84 -5.54 -5.80 8.26
C LYS A 84 -4.18 -5.11 8.37
N LEU A 85 -3.31 -5.37 7.42
CA LEU A 85 -2.02 -4.71 7.24
C LEU A 85 -1.98 -4.11 5.84
N VAL A 86 -1.69 -2.83 5.76
CA VAL A 86 -1.41 -2.12 4.50
C VAL A 86 -0.04 -1.46 4.65
N VAL A 87 0.86 -1.73 3.71
CA VAL A 87 2.16 -1.05 3.58
C VAL A 87 2.29 -0.55 2.16
N ALA A 88 2.60 0.72 1.99
CA ALA A 88 2.85 1.32 0.68
C ALA A 88 4.09 2.20 0.74
N ARG A 89 5.08 1.90 -0.09
CA ARG A 89 6.39 2.56 -0.13
C ARG A 89 6.48 3.55 -1.27
N TYR A 90 7.06 4.71 -0.97
CA TYR A 90 7.19 5.82 -1.90
C TYR A 90 8.56 6.50 -1.80
N ASP A 91 8.96 7.12 -2.93
CA ASP A 91 10.12 8.00 -2.99
C ASP A 91 9.70 9.46 -3.19
N SER A 92 10.49 10.39 -2.65
CA SER A 92 10.37 11.81 -2.91
C SER A 92 11.76 12.46 -3.03
N ASP A 93 11.87 13.46 -3.90
CA ASP A 93 13.09 14.28 -4.04
C ASP A 93 13.18 15.39 -2.98
N ASP A 94 12.10 15.60 -2.21
CA ASP A 94 12.08 16.56 -1.11
C ASP A 94 12.83 16.05 0.12
N ALA A 95 13.34 17.01 0.91
CA ALA A 95 14.03 16.69 2.16
C ALA A 95 13.11 15.96 3.15
N PRO A 96 13.64 15.00 3.95
CA PRO A 96 12.85 14.22 4.92
C PRO A 96 11.97 15.06 5.83
N ASP A 97 12.47 16.19 6.34
CA ASP A 97 11.73 17.05 7.26
C ASP A 97 10.40 17.57 6.68
N LYS A 98 10.36 17.86 5.38
CA LYS A 98 9.13 18.30 4.71
C LYS A 98 8.07 17.18 4.69
N ILE A 99 8.49 15.96 4.44
CA ILE A 99 7.62 14.77 4.42
C ILE A 99 7.11 14.48 5.82
N ILE A 100 8.01 14.53 6.82
CA ILE A 100 7.69 14.37 8.25
C ILE A 100 6.65 15.40 8.67
N ASP A 101 6.86 16.69 8.37
CA ASP A 101 5.93 17.76 8.74
C ASP A 101 4.57 17.61 8.10
N TYR A 102 4.53 17.22 6.82
CA TYR A 102 3.29 16.96 6.09
C TYR A 102 2.48 15.85 6.76
N TYR A 103 3.10 14.70 7.03
CA TYR A 103 2.40 13.58 7.64
C TYR A 103 2.10 13.79 9.11
N ARG A 104 2.93 14.52 9.86
CA ARG A 104 2.61 14.93 11.22
C ARG A 104 1.29 15.71 11.28
N GLN A 105 1.01 16.59 10.29
CA GLN A 105 -0.27 17.31 10.22
C GLN A 105 -1.43 16.35 9.83
N GLN A 106 -1.23 15.46 8.87
CA GLN A 106 -2.28 14.51 8.48
C GLN A 106 -2.66 13.54 9.59
N LEU A 107 -1.68 13.07 10.34
CA LEU A 107 -1.89 12.09 11.41
C LEU A 107 -2.64 12.65 12.63
N LYS A 108 -2.60 13.97 12.86
CA LYS A 108 -3.34 14.62 13.95
C LYS A 108 -4.84 14.32 13.99
N LYS A 109 -5.45 14.02 12.84
CA LYS A 109 -6.88 13.65 12.78
C LYS A 109 -7.18 12.32 13.47
N TYR A 110 -6.18 11.46 13.66
CA TYR A 110 -6.30 10.17 14.33
C TYR A 110 -5.92 10.20 15.81
N GLY A 111 -5.29 11.30 16.31
CA GLY A 111 -4.93 11.48 17.69
C GLY A 111 -3.59 12.15 17.92
N LYS A 112 -3.01 11.93 19.11
CA LYS A 112 -1.69 12.43 19.47
C LYS A 112 -0.62 11.64 18.69
N VAL A 113 0.19 12.35 17.93
CA VAL A 113 1.28 11.75 17.15
C VAL A 113 2.49 11.53 18.08
N LEU A 114 2.98 10.30 18.11
CA LEU A 114 4.25 9.90 18.72
C LEU A 114 5.32 9.93 17.63
N GLU A 115 6.47 10.54 17.92
CA GLU A 115 7.62 10.55 17.02
C GLU A 115 8.75 9.72 17.62
N CYS A 116 9.24 8.76 16.85
CA CYS A 116 10.30 7.83 17.23
C CYS A 116 11.41 7.85 16.18
N HIS A 117 12.61 7.44 16.57
CA HIS A 117 13.77 7.30 15.71
C HIS A 117 14.26 5.86 15.75
N THR A 118 14.26 5.16 14.61
CA THR A 118 14.61 3.75 14.52
C THR A 118 15.79 3.53 13.58
N SER A 119 16.45 2.39 13.70
CA SER A 119 17.62 2.05 12.87
C SER A 119 17.22 1.53 11.49
N GLU A 120 16.00 1.00 11.35
CA GLU A 120 15.52 0.32 10.14
C GLU A 120 14.07 0.73 9.83
N HIS A 121 13.71 0.66 8.54
CA HIS A 121 12.32 0.78 8.11
C HIS A 121 11.44 -0.32 8.69
N GLY A 122 10.30 0.10 9.19
CA GLY A 122 9.27 -0.83 9.62
C GLY A 122 9.70 -1.62 10.85
N GLY A 123 10.15 -0.92 11.89
CA GLY A 123 10.34 -1.51 13.22
C GLY A 123 9.14 -2.41 13.50
N GLY A 124 9.40 -3.70 13.70
CA GLY A 124 8.39 -4.72 13.70
C GLY A 124 7.22 -4.36 14.60
N ALA A 125 6.01 -4.74 14.22
CA ALA A 125 4.90 -4.80 15.14
C ALA A 125 5.27 -5.87 16.20
N HIS A 126 6.09 -5.47 17.16
CA HIS A 126 6.35 -6.30 18.34
C HIS A 126 5.08 -6.28 19.19
N VAL A 127 4.44 -7.41 19.26
CA VAL A 127 3.44 -7.69 20.27
C VAL A 127 4.23 -8.11 21.50
N ASP A 128 4.65 -7.15 22.32
CA ASP A 128 5.22 -7.45 23.62
C ASP A 128 4.13 -7.96 24.55
N ASP A 129 4.24 -9.23 24.91
CA ASP A 129 3.30 -9.97 25.77
C ASP A 129 3.35 -9.51 27.25
N ASP A 130 4.25 -8.61 27.63
CA ASP A 130 4.57 -8.33 29.03
C ASP A 130 3.82 -7.14 29.65
N ASP A 131 3.16 -6.27 28.88
CA ASP A 131 2.41 -5.13 29.44
C ASP A 131 0.90 -5.23 29.14
N LYS A 132 0.23 -6.13 29.82
CA LYS A 132 -1.22 -6.43 29.67
C LYS A 132 -2.19 -5.26 29.93
N HIS A 133 -1.71 -4.04 30.16
CA HIS A 133 -2.56 -2.94 30.60
C HIS A 133 -2.45 -1.62 29.84
N SER A 134 -1.51 -1.43 28.93
CA SER A 134 -1.39 -0.21 28.13
C SER A 134 -1.44 -0.53 26.65
N LYS A 135 -2.53 -0.12 25.98
CA LYS A 135 -2.62 -0.13 24.51
C LYS A 135 -1.97 1.12 23.89
N GLU A 136 -1.18 1.84 24.66
CA GLU A 136 -0.52 3.06 24.25
C GLU A 136 0.75 2.74 23.43
N LEU A 137 0.87 3.39 22.27
CA LEU A 137 2.05 3.25 21.42
C LEU A 137 3.31 3.77 22.12
N LYS A 138 4.40 3.05 21.96
CA LYS A 138 5.72 3.40 22.48
C LYS A 138 6.75 3.41 21.37
N CYS A 139 7.86 4.12 21.58
CA CYS A 139 9.04 3.99 20.73
C CYS A 139 9.79 2.72 21.09
N GLU A 140 10.27 2.02 20.10
CA GLU A 140 11.04 0.80 20.23
C GLU A 140 12.55 1.11 20.24
N GLY A 141 13.34 0.29 20.93
CA GLY A 141 14.78 0.44 21.01
C GLY A 141 15.24 1.71 21.73
N ASP A 142 16.42 2.20 21.35
CA ASP A 142 17.09 3.35 21.96
C ASP A 142 16.62 4.71 21.44
N ASN A 143 15.70 4.72 20.47
CA ASN A 143 15.13 5.91 19.86
C ASN A 143 16.17 6.87 19.25
N THR A 144 17.20 6.35 18.60
CA THR A 144 18.36 7.12 18.08
C THR A 144 18.66 6.91 16.58
N GLY A 145 17.87 6.09 15.88
CA GLY A 145 18.11 5.74 14.48
C GLY A 145 17.86 6.88 13.48
N PRO A 146 18.30 6.70 12.22
CA PRO A 146 18.12 7.68 11.15
C PRO A 146 16.70 7.74 10.59
N VAL A 147 15.90 6.70 10.80
CA VAL A 147 14.52 6.63 10.32
C VAL A 147 13.60 7.32 11.33
N THR A 148 12.84 8.31 10.88
CA THR A 148 11.81 8.94 11.71
C THR A 148 10.47 8.23 11.50
N GLU A 149 9.90 7.69 12.56
CA GLU A 149 8.57 7.09 12.58
C GLU A 149 7.57 7.98 13.30
N LEU A 150 6.48 8.31 12.61
CA LEU A 150 5.32 8.98 13.18
C LEU A 150 4.23 7.93 13.42
N LYS A 151 3.91 7.67 14.68
CA LYS A 151 2.91 6.67 15.10
C LYS A 151 1.69 7.37 15.71
N VAL A 152 0.49 6.88 15.41
CA VAL A 152 -0.75 7.37 16.02
C VAL A 152 -1.79 6.26 16.11
N GLY A 153 -2.58 6.28 17.19
CA GLY A 153 -3.62 5.30 17.46
C GLY A 153 -3.31 4.45 18.68
N THR A 154 -3.57 3.16 18.58
CA THR A 154 -3.31 2.14 19.60
C THR A 154 -2.62 0.94 18.99
N GLU A 155 -2.09 0.03 19.76
CA GLU A 155 -1.49 -1.22 19.27
C GLU A 155 -2.42 -1.99 18.31
N ASP A 156 -3.72 -1.99 18.59
CA ASP A 156 -4.73 -2.71 17.78
C ASP A 156 -5.19 -1.93 16.53
N ASN A 157 -4.93 -0.63 16.49
CA ASN A 157 -5.40 0.23 15.39
C ASN A 157 -4.49 1.44 15.25
N GLN A 158 -3.50 1.35 14.38
CA GLN A 158 -2.48 2.38 14.25
C GLN A 158 -2.18 2.74 12.80
N HIS A 159 -1.82 4.00 12.61
CA HIS A 159 -1.15 4.48 11.41
C HIS A 159 0.30 4.80 11.75
N VAL A 160 1.20 4.35 10.90
CA VAL A 160 2.63 4.66 11.01
C VAL A 160 3.11 5.24 9.68
N VAL A 161 3.93 6.28 9.78
CA VAL A 161 4.69 6.81 8.64
C VAL A 161 6.16 6.75 9.01
N ALA A 162 6.93 5.95 8.28
CA ALA A 162 8.37 5.82 8.46
C ALA A 162 9.08 6.55 7.32
N VAL A 163 9.97 7.50 7.65
CA VAL A 163 10.70 8.32 6.68
C VAL A 163 12.18 8.10 6.85
N GLU A 164 12.83 7.59 5.80
CA GLU A 164 14.28 7.37 5.75
C GLU A 164 14.95 8.36 4.80
N PRO A 165 15.97 9.10 5.24
CA PRO A 165 16.81 9.90 4.37
C PRO A 165 17.53 9.04 3.34
N ASN A 166 17.56 9.46 2.08
CA ASN A 166 18.36 8.77 1.06
C ASN A 166 19.86 8.99 1.31
N ASN A 167 20.59 7.92 1.58
CA ASN A 167 22.02 7.98 1.86
C ASN A 167 22.79 8.59 0.67
N GLY A 168 23.43 9.76 0.90
CA GLY A 168 24.30 10.42 -0.07
C GLY A 168 23.56 11.18 -1.19
N HIS A 169 22.23 11.25 -1.19
CA HIS A 169 21.40 11.96 -2.16
C HIS A 169 20.35 12.83 -1.46
N SER A 170 19.86 13.84 -2.18
CA SER A 170 18.67 14.58 -1.73
C SER A 170 17.44 13.67 -1.82
N GLY A 171 16.47 13.87 -0.93
CA GLY A 171 15.23 13.12 -0.92
C GLY A 171 15.12 12.10 0.20
N ALA A 172 14.02 11.37 0.20
CA ALA A 172 13.74 10.33 1.16
C ALA A 172 12.86 9.23 0.54
N THR A 173 13.01 8.02 1.07
CA THR A 173 12.06 6.93 0.91
C THR A 173 11.15 6.91 2.14
N PHE A 174 9.87 6.65 1.97
CA PHE A 174 8.94 6.59 3.09
C PHE A 174 7.86 5.53 2.91
N ASP A 175 7.48 4.93 4.03
CA ASP A 175 6.43 3.94 4.13
C ASP A 175 5.18 4.53 4.78
N LEU A 176 4.01 4.25 4.20
CA LEU A 176 2.71 4.49 4.78
C LEU A 176 2.13 3.16 5.23
N ILE A 177 1.92 3.02 6.53
CA ILE A 177 1.54 1.77 7.15
C ILE A 177 0.23 1.96 7.91
N TYR A 178 -0.69 1.02 7.74
CA TYR A 178 -1.90 0.90 8.54
C TYR A 178 -2.02 -0.52 9.09
N VAL A 179 -2.16 -0.64 10.38
CA VAL A 179 -2.40 -1.91 11.07
C VAL A 179 -3.71 -1.82 11.83
N HIS A 180 -4.55 -2.82 11.65
CA HIS A 180 -5.76 -2.99 12.45
C HIS A 180 -5.94 -4.46 12.81
N THR A 181 -6.07 -4.73 14.09
CA THR A 181 -6.37 -6.07 14.63
C THR A 181 -7.64 -6.03 15.47
N ARG A 182 -8.37 -7.13 15.49
CA ARG A 182 -9.52 -7.34 16.37
C ARG A 182 -9.52 -8.79 16.89
N GLY A 183 -10.03 -9.00 18.07
CA GLY A 183 -10.05 -10.31 18.71
C GLY A 183 -8.81 -10.54 19.61
N LYS A 184 -8.85 -11.57 20.42
CA LYS A 184 -7.72 -11.92 21.29
C LYS A 184 -6.73 -12.80 20.52
N GLN A 185 -5.51 -12.35 20.42
CA GLN A 185 -4.37 -13.16 20.01
C GLN A 185 -3.97 -13.99 21.25
N GLY A 186 -4.45 -15.20 21.36
CA GLY A 186 -4.04 -16.02 22.50
C GLY A 186 -4.87 -17.26 22.82
N ASP A 187 -5.92 -17.52 22.05
CA ASP A 187 -6.74 -18.74 22.21
C ASP A 187 -6.61 -19.65 20.96
N ILE A 188 -5.36 -19.98 20.58
CA ILE A 188 -5.09 -21.07 19.60
C ILE A 188 -4.32 -22.16 20.31
#